data_919ff2d8fa82a4a1140d2b2c1b1f0678
#
_entry.id   919ff2d8fa82a4a1140d2b2c1b1f0678
#
_cell.length_a   1.000
_cell.length_b   1.000
_cell.length_c   1.000
_cell.angle_alpha   90.00
_cell.angle_beta   90.00
_cell.angle_gamma   90.00
#
_symmetry.space_group_name_H-M   'P 1'
#
loop_
_entity.id
_entity.type
_entity.pdbx_description
1 polymer ?
#
loop_
_entity_poly.entity_id
_entity_poly.type
_entity_poly.pdbx_seq_one_letter_code
_entity_poly.pdbx_strand_id
1 'polypeptide(L)'
;MEMLKEASFNKLNNFVSGYYIDENVCDDMITYFENSKDKQEPGVLYGDCGKFMVDRSRKASTDLSCNIKERSSLITRYVDELRKCIEQYKKQYIYCDNYQEAWAACDLFNIQKYKPSESYSQWHFEKSGPHTIYRHLTFMTYLNTVKKGGETEWFYQKLKIKPEKGLTVIWGTDWTTTHRGVPAPEETKYIATGWFGY
;
A
#
# COMPACT_ATOMS: atom_id res chain seq x y z
N MET A 1 20.77 -8.78 8.26
CA MET A 1 19.34 -8.42 8.37
C MET A 1 18.54 -9.70 8.30
N GLU A 2 17.70 -9.95 9.27
CA GLU A 2 16.85 -11.12 9.32
C GLU A 2 15.90 -11.15 8.12
N MET A 3 15.73 -12.32 7.50
CA MET A 3 14.85 -12.49 6.36
C MET A 3 13.39 -12.56 6.84
N LEU A 4 12.53 -11.75 6.26
CA LEU A 4 11.09 -11.83 6.51
C LEU A 4 10.50 -13.08 5.84
N LYS A 5 9.41 -13.59 6.40
CA LYS A 5 8.60 -14.63 5.76
C LYS A 5 8.02 -14.10 4.45
N GLU A 6 8.22 -14.83 3.36
CA GLU A 6 7.67 -14.50 2.05
C GLU A 6 6.25 -15.06 1.86
N ALA A 7 5.46 -14.35 1.07
CA ALA A 7 4.14 -14.83 0.67
C ALA A 7 4.25 -15.91 -0.42
N SER A 8 3.32 -16.85 -0.43
CA SER A 8 3.31 -17.99 -1.37
C SER A 8 3.07 -17.60 -2.83
N PHE A 9 2.55 -16.40 -3.09
CA PHE A 9 2.32 -15.89 -4.46
C PHE A 9 3.56 -15.21 -5.08
N ASN A 10 4.67 -15.08 -4.35
CA ASN A 10 5.90 -14.48 -4.90
C ASN A 10 6.40 -15.27 -6.10
N LYS A 11 6.40 -14.64 -7.28
CA LYS A 11 6.88 -15.23 -8.54
C LYS A 11 7.63 -14.18 -9.34
N LEU A 12 8.75 -14.54 -9.95
CA LEU A 12 9.60 -13.62 -10.71
C LEU A 12 8.90 -12.93 -11.90
N ASN A 13 7.88 -13.53 -12.46
CA ASN A 13 7.23 -13.03 -13.68
C ASN A 13 6.00 -12.14 -13.43
N ASN A 14 5.59 -11.92 -12.18
CA ASN A 14 4.43 -11.08 -11.89
C ASN A 14 4.77 -9.71 -11.31
N PHE A 15 5.99 -9.49 -10.85
CA PHE A 15 6.51 -8.26 -10.26
C PHE A 15 5.70 -7.76 -9.05
N VAL A 16 4.94 -8.66 -8.42
CA VAL A 16 4.16 -8.43 -7.20
C VAL A 16 4.68 -9.41 -6.16
N SER A 17 5.25 -8.91 -5.07
CA SER A 17 5.77 -9.76 -4.00
C SER A 17 5.31 -9.27 -2.63
N GLY A 18 5.12 -10.21 -1.73
CA GLY A 18 4.66 -9.95 -0.37
C GLY A 18 5.58 -10.54 0.69
N TYR A 19 5.69 -9.82 1.80
CA TYR A 19 6.51 -10.15 2.95
C TYR A 19 5.72 -9.85 4.22
N TYR A 20 5.88 -10.66 5.26
CA TYR A 20 5.16 -10.46 6.52
C TYR A 20 6.02 -9.68 7.51
N ILE A 21 5.51 -8.53 7.95
CA ILE A 21 6.11 -7.68 8.98
C ILE A 21 5.56 -8.03 10.37
N ASP A 22 6.15 -7.43 11.42
CA ASP A 22 5.68 -7.59 12.80
C ASP A 22 4.21 -7.13 12.96
N GLU A 23 3.35 -8.04 13.39
CA GLU A 23 1.92 -7.78 13.60
C GLU A 23 1.64 -6.74 14.69
N ASN A 24 2.52 -6.58 15.68
CA ASN A 24 2.36 -5.56 16.72
C ASN A 24 2.45 -4.15 16.13
N VAL A 25 3.28 -3.94 15.10
CA VAL A 25 3.34 -2.66 14.38
C VAL A 25 2.00 -2.36 13.72
N CYS A 26 1.32 -3.38 13.18
CA CYS A 26 -0.01 -3.20 12.56
C CYS A 26 -1.07 -2.78 13.59
N ASP A 27 -1.08 -3.39 14.78
CA ASP A 27 -2.01 -3.02 15.86
C ASP A 27 -1.79 -1.59 16.34
N ASP A 28 -0.53 -1.20 16.51
CA ASP A 28 -0.17 0.16 16.91
C ASP A 28 -0.57 1.18 15.84
N MET A 29 -0.44 0.84 14.55
CA MET A 29 -0.86 1.70 13.43
C MET A 29 -2.38 1.91 13.39
N ILE A 30 -3.17 0.86 13.65
CA ILE A 30 -4.63 0.97 13.78
C ILE A 30 -4.99 1.84 14.98
N THR A 31 -4.35 1.61 16.13
CA THR A 31 -4.56 2.40 17.34
C THR A 31 -4.24 3.88 17.10
N TYR A 32 -3.14 4.17 16.42
CA TYR A 32 -2.75 5.53 16.04
C TYR A 32 -3.81 6.17 15.13
N PHE A 33 -4.29 5.44 14.13
CA PHE A 33 -5.36 5.92 13.24
C PHE A 33 -6.63 6.26 14.05
N GLU A 34 -7.12 5.35 14.89
CA GLU A 34 -8.38 5.56 15.63
C GLU A 34 -8.28 6.70 16.67
N ASN A 35 -7.09 7.00 17.17
CA ASN A 35 -6.84 8.11 18.08
C ASN A 35 -6.63 9.47 17.39
N SER A 36 -6.45 9.49 16.06
CA SER A 36 -6.15 10.69 15.28
C SER A 36 -7.36 11.19 14.47
N LYS A 37 -8.56 11.16 15.06
CA LYS A 37 -9.81 11.47 14.36
C LYS A 37 -9.89 12.88 13.79
N ASP A 38 -9.23 13.82 14.42
CA ASP A 38 -9.13 15.23 14.00
C ASP A 38 -8.30 15.45 12.73
N LYS A 39 -7.50 14.46 12.33
CA LYS A 39 -6.62 14.49 11.14
C LYS A 39 -7.12 13.57 10.02
N GLN A 40 -8.23 12.89 10.23
CA GLN A 40 -8.79 11.98 9.24
C GLN A 40 -9.61 12.73 8.20
N GLU A 41 -9.42 12.37 6.93
CA GLU A 41 -10.09 12.98 5.79
C GLU A 41 -10.71 11.91 4.88
N PRO A 42 -11.73 12.25 4.08
CA PRO A 42 -12.20 11.37 3.02
C PRO A 42 -11.07 11.04 2.04
N GLY A 43 -10.98 9.78 1.64
CA GLY A 43 -9.98 9.36 0.66
C GLY A 43 -10.15 10.07 -0.68
N VAL A 44 -9.05 10.59 -1.23
CA VAL A 44 -9.01 11.26 -2.53
C VAL A 44 -8.47 10.35 -3.62
N LEU A 45 -8.84 10.63 -4.87
CA LEU A 45 -8.26 10.05 -6.06
C LEU A 45 -7.88 11.15 -7.06
N TYR A 46 -7.03 10.82 -8.02
CA TYR A 46 -6.69 11.72 -9.11
C TYR A 46 -7.75 11.59 -10.20
N GLY A 47 -8.52 12.65 -10.40
CA GLY A 47 -9.65 12.66 -11.34
C GLY A 47 -9.24 12.97 -12.77
N ASP A 48 -10.20 12.77 -13.69
CA ASP A 48 -10.00 12.92 -15.13
C ASP A 48 -9.64 14.36 -15.58
N CYS A 49 -9.92 15.34 -14.72
CA CYS A 49 -9.54 16.75 -14.95
C CYS A 49 -8.12 17.10 -14.43
N GLY A 50 -7.33 16.14 -14.02
CA GLY A 50 -5.97 16.35 -13.50
C GLY A 50 -5.94 16.97 -12.10
N LYS A 51 -6.99 16.84 -11.30
CA LYS A 51 -7.08 17.32 -9.91
C LYS A 51 -7.44 16.20 -8.95
N PHE A 52 -6.95 16.32 -7.72
CA PHE A 52 -7.42 15.47 -6.64
C PHE A 52 -8.89 15.76 -6.31
N MET A 53 -9.68 14.72 -6.16
CA MET A 53 -11.11 14.82 -5.85
C MET A 53 -11.58 13.69 -4.96
N VAL A 54 -12.66 13.93 -4.22
CA VAL A 54 -13.39 12.89 -3.49
C VAL A 54 -14.48 12.34 -4.40
N ASP A 55 -14.41 11.06 -4.72
CA ASP A 55 -15.48 10.35 -5.45
C ASP A 55 -15.68 8.98 -4.77
N ARG A 56 -16.68 8.92 -3.89
CA ARG A 56 -16.95 7.71 -3.10
C ARG A 56 -17.49 6.54 -3.92
N SER A 57 -17.95 6.77 -5.14
CA SER A 57 -18.36 5.69 -6.04
C SER A 57 -17.16 4.92 -6.60
N ARG A 58 -16.01 5.57 -6.70
CA ARG A 58 -14.75 5.03 -7.22
C ARG A 58 -13.81 4.60 -6.08
N LYS A 59 -13.67 5.45 -5.04
CA LYS A 59 -12.86 5.22 -3.83
C LYS A 59 -13.64 5.69 -2.60
N ALA A 60 -14.09 4.75 -1.78
CA ALA A 60 -14.69 5.03 -0.49
C ALA A 60 -13.73 4.58 0.60
N SER A 61 -13.11 5.53 1.29
CA SER A 61 -12.23 5.32 2.45
C SER A 61 -12.21 6.53 3.35
N THR A 62 -11.67 6.34 4.55
CA THR A 62 -11.21 7.41 5.44
C THR A 62 -9.69 7.29 5.54
N ASP A 63 -8.97 8.34 5.21
CA ASP A 63 -7.52 8.33 5.10
C ASP A 63 -6.89 9.21 6.20
N LEU A 64 -5.74 8.78 6.74
CA LEU A 64 -4.87 9.54 7.62
C LEU A 64 -3.51 9.63 6.95
N SER A 65 -3.09 10.85 6.57
CA SER A 65 -1.76 11.08 6.01
C SER A 65 -0.70 11.06 7.11
N CYS A 66 0.36 10.28 6.90
CA CYS A 66 1.50 10.14 7.80
C CYS A 66 2.77 10.57 7.08
N ASN A 67 3.66 11.27 7.80
CA ASN A 67 4.94 11.70 7.26
C ASN A 67 6.08 10.87 7.86
N ILE A 68 6.89 10.20 7.03
CA ILE A 68 8.03 9.40 7.50
C ILE A 68 9.08 10.22 8.24
N LYS A 69 9.11 11.54 8.01
CA LYS A 69 10.02 12.48 8.69
C LYS A 69 9.59 12.83 10.12
N GLU A 70 8.38 12.51 10.52
CA GLU A 70 7.90 12.81 11.90
C GLU A 70 8.60 12.02 12.99
N ARG A 71 9.45 11.05 12.67
CA ARG A 71 10.33 10.30 13.60
C ARG A 71 9.67 9.86 14.91
N SER A 72 8.35 9.72 14.96
CA SER A 72 7.70 9.07 16.10
C SER A 72 8.19 7.62 16.18
N SER A 73 8.21 7.05 17.37
CA SER A 73 8.68 5.66 17.57
C SER A 73 7.88 4.67 16.72
N LEU A 74 6.58 4.88 16.54
CA LEU A 74 5.71 4.05 15.71
C LEU A 74 6.07 4.14 14.22
N ILE A 75 6.14 5.38 13.69
CA ILE A 75 6.48 5.60 12.27
C ILE A 75 7.87 5.05 11.96
N THR A 76 8.84 5.25 12.86
CA THR A 76 10.20 4.70 12.70
C THR A 76 10.17 3.18 12.63
N ARG A 77 9.46 2.49 13.54
CA ARG A 77 9.32 1.01 13.51
C ARG A 77 8.69 0.53 12.21
N TYR A 78 7.62 1.19 11.75
CA TYR A 78 6.97 0.83 10.49
C TYR A 78 7.90 1.01 9.28
N VAL A 79 8.63 2.11 9.21
CA VAL A 79 9.61 2.37 8.15
C VAL A 79 10.76 1.35 8.18
N ASP A 80 11.20 0.90 9.36
CA ASP A 80 12.22 -0.14 9.49
C ASP A 80 11.72 -1.50 8.98
N GLU A 81 10.45 -1.84 9.21
CA GLU A 81 9.82 -3.03 8.61
C GLU A 81 9.71 -2.90 7.08
N LEU A 82 9.28 -1.75 6.56
CA LEU A 82 9.26 -1.49 5.11
C LEU A 82 10.66 -1.61 4.48
N ARG A 83 11.70 -1.16 5.18
CA ARG A 83 13.09 -1.31 4.71
C ARG A 83 13.47 -2.77 4.54
N LYS A 84 13.08 -3.65 5.46
CA LYS A 84 13.31 -5.10 5.31
C LYS A 84 12.59 -5.67 4.10
N CYS A 85 11.33 -5.25 3.87
CA CYS A 85 10.54 -5.68 2.71
C CYS A 85 11.19 -5.27 1.38
N ILE A 86 11.55 -3.99 1.24
CA ILE A 86 12.12 -3.48 -0.01
C ILE A 86 13.50 -4.09 -0.31
N GLU A 87 14.32 -4.34 0.70
CA GLU A 87 15.62 -5.02 0.51
C GLU A 87 15.46 -6.47 0.02
N GLN A 88 14.40 -7.18 0.44
CA GLN A 88 14.10 -8.51 -0.11
C GLN A 88 13.53 -8.42 -1.53
N TYR A 89 12.67 -7.44 -1.81
CA TYR A 89 12.15 -7.19 -3.16
C TYR A 89 13.29 -6.89 -4.16
N LYS A 90 14.25 -6.04 -3.80
CA LYS A 90 15.44 -5.74 -4.60
C LYS A 90 16.28 -6.98 -4.92
N LYS A 91 16.42 -7.91 -3.98
CA LYS A 91 17.14 -9.19 -4.21
C LYS A 91 16.42 -10.08 -5.22
N GLN A 92 15.08 -10.07 -5.20
CA GLN A 92 14.25 -10.83 -6.14
C GLN A 92 14.23 -10.19 -7.53
N TYR A 93 14.19 -8.86 -7.60
CA TYR A 93 14.09 -8.07 -8.83
C TYR A 93 15.28 -7.11 -8.96
N ILE A 94 16.45 -7.67 -9.25
CA ILE A 94 17.74 -6.94 -9.23
C ILE A 94 17.78 -5.69 -10.11
N TYR A 95 16.99 -5.66 -11.19
CA TYR A 95 16.95 -4.52 -12.10
C TYR A 95 16.03 -3.38 -11.62
N CYS A 96 15.26 -3.53 -10.56
CA CYS A 96 14.48 -2.43 -10.00
C CYS A 96 15.35 -1.37 -9.30
N ASP A 97 16.59 -1.71 -8.96
CA ASP A 97 17.54 -0.84 -8.23
C ASP A 97 18.89 -0.68 -8.98
N ASN A 98 18.96 -1.05 -10.25
CA ASN A 98 20.21 -1.03 -11.03
C ASN A 98 20.33 0.21 -11.93
N TYR A 99 20.05 1.41 -11.38
CA TYR A 99 20.16 2.68 -12.08
C TYR A 99 21.00 3.68 -11.28
N GLN A 100 21.48 4.73 -11.97
CA GLN A 100 22.38 5.72 -11.38
C GLN A 100 21.65 6.65 -10.39
N GLU A 101 20.36 6.90 -10.61
CA GLU A 101 19.56 7.76 -9.74
C GLU A 101 19.04 6.98 -8.55
N ALA A 102 19.29 7.52 -7.36
CA ALA A 102 18.80 6.96 -6.11
C ALA A 102 17.30 7.25 -5.92
N TRP A 103 16.57 6.28 -5.41
CA TRP A 103 15.18 6.41 -5.00
C TRP A 103 14.98 5.93 -3.56
N ALA A 104 13.94 6.42 -2.90
CA ALA A 104 13.64 6.12 -1.52
C ALA A 104 12.13 6.07 -1.26
N ALA A 105 11.72 5.73 -0.03
CA ALA A 105 10.34 5.93 0.38
C ALA A 105 9.97 7.40 0.28
N CYS A 106 8.84 7.71 -0.37
CA CYS A 106 8.29 9.06 -0.43
C CYS A 106 7.92 9.56 0.97
N ASP A 107 7.99 10.86 1.17
CA ASP A 107 7.78 11.47 2.49
C ASP A 107 6.42 11.15 3.12
N LEU A 108 5.40 10.98 2.30
CA LEU A 108 4.03 10.73 2.74
C LEU A 108 3.55 9.34 2.37
N PHE A 109 2.86 8.72 3.31
CA PHE A 109 2.05 7.53 3.10
C PHE A 109 0.71 7.69 3.84
N ASN A 110 -0.28 6.87 3.52
CA ASN A 110 -1.60 6.95 4.14
C ASN A 110 -1.94 5.66 4.91
N ILE A 111 -2.50 5.82 6.09
CA ILE A 111 -3.30 4.77 6.71
C ILE A 111 -4.73 4.97 6.21
N GLN A 112 -5.34 3.92 5.68
CA GLN A 112 -6.66 3.97 5.08
C GLN A 112 -7.59 2.97 5.76
N LYS A 113 -8.76 3.46 6.17
CA LYS A 113 -9.85 2.66 6.72
C LYS A 113 -10.96 2.53 5.70
N TYR A 114 -11.34 1.29 5.42
CA TYR A 114 -12.50 0.93 4.62
C TYR A 114 -13.52 0.27 5.52
N LYS A 115 -14.68 0.90 5.73
CA LYS A 115 -15.81 0.30 6.44
C LYS A 115 -16.41 -0.85 5.63
N PRO A 116 -17.30 -1.68 6.21
CA PRO A 116 -18.00 -2.70 5.45
C PRO A 116 -18.57 -2.15 4.14
N SER A 117 -18.32 -2.87 3.05
CA SER A 117 -18.71 -2.52 1.67
C SER A 117 -17.98 -1.33 1.04
N GLU A 118 -17.07 -0.65 1.75
CA GLU A 118 -16.21 0.38 1.17
C GLU A 118 -14.96 -0.25 0.52
N SER A 119 -14.45 0.38 -0.56
CA SER A 119 -13.23 -0.04 -1.24
C SER A 119 -12.72 1.05 -2.21
N TYR A 120 -11.55 0.84 -2.78
CA TYR A 120 -11.13 1.50 -4.02
C TYR A 120 -11.42 0.54 -5.17
N SER A 121 -12.67 0.56 -5.64
CA SER A 121 -13.20 -0.44 -6.59
C SER A 121 -12.82 -0.18 -8.04
N GLN A 122 -12.41 1.03 -8.38
CA GLN A 122 -11.97 1.34 -9.74
C GLN A 122 -10.62 0.71 -10.04
N TRP A 123 -10.49 0.11 -11.23
CA TRP A 123 -9.21 -0.28 -11.80
C TRP A 123 -8.32 0.95 -12.01
N HIS A 124 -7.14 0.94 -11.41
CA HIS A 124 -6.21 2.06 -11.46
C HIS A 124 -4.75 1.58 -11.39
N PHE A 125 -3.84 2.49 -11.68
CA PHE A 125 -2.41 2.35 -11.48
C PHE A 125 -1.85 3.68 -10.95
N GLU A 126 -0.67 3.62 -10.33
CA GLU A 126 -0.18 4.72 -9.49
C GLU A 126 0.49 5.85 -10.27
N LYS A 127 1.12 5.54 -11.42
CA LYS A 127 1.81 6.49 -12.28
C LYS A 127 0.90 6.93 -13.44
N SER A 128 -0.16 7.66 -13.11
CA SER A 128 -1.22 8.02 -14.07
C SER A 128 -1.15 9.46 -14.61
N GLY A 129 -0.12 10.24 -14.25
CA GLY A 129 0.01 11.61 -14.73
C GLY A 129 1.27 12.33 -14.24
N PRO A 130 1.48 13.60 -14.66
CA PRO A 130 2.71 14.36 -14.35
C PRO A 130 3.04 14.45 -12.86
N HIS A 131 2.02 14.52 -11.99
CA HIS A 131 2.20 14.62 -10.54
C HIS A 131 2.57 13.30 -9.86
N THR A 132 2.60 12.20 -10.60
CA THR A 132 2.88 10.86 -10.07
C THR A 132 4.03 10.16 -10.81
N ILE A 133 4.65 10.86 -11.78
CA ILE A 133 5.68 10.29 -12.64
C ILE A 133 6.94 9.84 -11.88
N TYR A 134 7.22 10.47 -10.73
CA TYR A 134 8.34 10.14 -9.86
C TYR A 134 8.18 8.81 -9.11
N ARG A 135 6.97 8.26 -9.04
CA ARG A 135 6.70 7.01 -8.33
C ARG A 135 7.33 5.83 -9.08
N HIS A 136 8.09 5.02 -8.37
CA HIS A 136 8.80 3.86 -8.90
C HIS A 136 8.13 2.54 -8.48
N LEU A 137 7.95 2.33 -7.19
CA LEU A 137 7.25 1.17 -6.63
C LEU A 137 6.16 1.63 -5.67
N THR A 138 5.14 0.80 -5.51
CA THR A 138 4.08 0.96 -4.51
C THR A 138 4.29 -0.06 -3.40
N PHE A 139 4.05 0.32 -2.17
CA PHE A 139 3.88 -0.62 -1.06
C PHE A 139 2.49 -0.50 -0.46
N MET A 140 1.98 -1.61 0.05
CA MET A 140 0.74 -1.66 0.80
C MET A 140 0.81 -2.75 1.86
N THR A 141 0.57 -2.39 3.10
CA THR A 141 0.51 -3.33 4.23
C THR A 141 -0.94 -3.51 4.66
N TYR A 142 -1.42 -4.76 4.73
CA TYR A 142 -2.68 -5.06 5.40
C TYR A 142 -2.47 -5.02 6.91
N LEU A 143 -3.13 -4.09 7.60
CA LEU A 143 -2.98 -3.91 9.05
C LEU A 143 -3.86 -4.85 9.86
N ASN A 144 -4.89 -5.43 9.22
CA ASN A 144 -5.72 -6.47 9.83
C ASN A 144 -6.08 -7.56 8.80
N THR A 145 -6.42 -8.73 9.32
CA THR A 145 -6.99 -9.82 8.51
C THR A 145 -8.47 -9.57 8.25
N VAL A 146 -8.92 -9.82 7.02
CA VAL A 146 -10.32 -9.81 6.62
C VAL A 146 -10.68 -11.19 6.08
N LYS A 147 -11.73 -11.81 6.63
CA LYS A 147 -12.09 -13.21 6.31
C LYS A 147 -12.83 -13.35 5.00
N LYS A 148 -13.67 -12.35 4.63
CA LYS A 148 -14.55 -12.42 3.48
C LYS A 148 -14.48 -11.14 2.65
N GLY A 149 -14.02 -11.25 1.42
CA GLY A 149 -13.78 -10.08 0.56
C GLY A 149 -12.52 -9.30 0.97
N GLY A 150 -12.47 -8.02 0.64
CA GLY A 150 -11.37 -7.13 1.00
C GLY A 150 -10.07 -7.31 0.21
N GLU A 151 -10.03 -8.25 -0.73
CA GLU A 151 -8.83 -8.57 -1.50
C GLU A 151 -8.36 -7.38 -2.34
N THR A 152 -7.08 -7.41 -2.73
CA THR A 152 -6.55 -6.61 -3.81
C THR A 152 -6.34 -7.48 -5.03
N GLU A 153 -6.83 -7.03 -6.18
CA GLU A 153 -6.76 -7.74 -7.45
C GLU A 153 -5.87 -7.01 -8.44
N TRP A 154 -4.97 -7.75 -9.13
CA TRP A 154 -4.17 -7.27 -10.25
C TRP A 154 -4.68 -7.86 -11.55
N PHE A 155 -5.03 -6.98 -12.50
CA PHE A 155 -5.71 -7.34 -13.74
C PHE A 155 -4.86 -8.24 -14.64
N TYR A 156 -3.65 -7.79 -14.99
CA TYR A 156 -2.78 -8.51 -15.93
C TYR A 156 -2.10 -9.72 -15.29
N GLN A 157 -1.76 -9.66 -14.01
CA GLN A 157 -1.17 -10.78 -13.27
C GLN A 157 -2.18 -11.87 -12.95
N LYS A 158 -3.49 -11.60 -13.10
CA LYS A 158 -4.58 -12.48 -12.65
C LYS A 158 -4.40 -12.94 -11.21
N LEU A 159 -3.91 -12.02 -10.40
CA LEU A 159 -3.58 -12.27 -9.00
C LEU A 159 -4.63 -11.60 -8.11
N LYS A 160 -5.02 -12.33 -7.06
CA LYS A 160 -5.94 -11.86 -6.03
C LYS A 160 -5.36 -12.22 -4.68
N ILE A 161 -5.07 -11.20 -3.87
CA ILE A 161 -4.42 -11.36 -2.57
C ILE A 161 -5.41 -11.03 -1.47
N LYS A 162 -5.58 -11.96 -0.52
CA LYS A 162 -6.42 -11.77 0.67
C LYS A 162 -5.72 -10.86 1.68
N PRO A 163 -6.48 -10.02 2.41
CA PRO A 163 -5.94 -9.27 3.52
C PRO A 163 -5.54 -10.21 4.66
N GLU A 164 -4.26 -10.31 4.91
CA GLU A 164 -3.67 -10.99 6.07
C GLU A 164 -2.85 -9.96 6.85
N LYS A 165 -3.07 -9.87 8.15
CA LYS A 165 -2.37 -8.92 9.03
C LYS A 165 -0.85 -9.08 8.89
N GLY A 166 -0.16 -7.96 8.73
CA GLY A 166 1.28 -7.91 8.53
C GLY A 166 1.73 -8.14 7.09
N LEU A 167 0.88 -8.63 6.19
CA LEU A 167 1.26 -8.82 4.79
C LEU A 167 1.48 -7.49 4.10
N THR A 168 2.74 -7.20 3.79
CA THR A 168 3.17 -6.03 3.01
C THR A 168 3.47 -6.47 1.59
N VAL A 169 2.75 -5.89 0.63
CA VAL A 169 2.89 -6.19 -0.80
C VAL A 169 3.59 -5.03 -1.50
N ILE A 170 4.54 -5.33 -2.39
CA ILE A 170 5.29 -4.37 -3.20
C ILE A 170 5.11 -4.71 -4.67
N TRP A 171 4.90 -3.68 -5.53
CA TRP A 171 4.75 -3.82 -6.98
C TRP A 171 5.12 -2.54 -7.72
N GLY A 172 5.28 -2.63 -9.04
CA GLY A 172 5.53 -1.47 -9.92
C GLY A 172 4.35 -0.51 -9.99
N THR A 173 4.56 0.71 -10.47
CA THR A 173 3.56 1.79 -10.43
C THR A 173 2.85 2.05 -11.74
N ASP A 174 3.28 1.44 -12.84
CA ASP A 174 2.74 1.70 -14.17
C ASP A 174 1.48 0.86 -14.50
N TRP A 175 0.92 1.07 -15.69
CA TRP A 175 -0.31 0.42 -16.14
C TRP A 175 -0.24 -1.12 -16.20
N THR A 176 0.95 -1.71 -16.28
CA THR A 176 1.12 -3.17 -16.29
C THR A 176 0.72 -3.81 -14.98
N THR A 177 0.71 -3.04 -13.90
CA THR A 177 0.27 -3.45 -12.56
C THR A 177 -1.08 -2.84 -12.16
N THR A 178 -1.96 -2.61 -13.14
CA THR A 178 -3.34 -2.15 -12.89
C THR A 178 -4.04 -3.05 -11.89
N HIS A 179 -4.58 -2.44 -10.83
CA HIS A 179 -5.18 -3.15 -9.70
C HIS A 179 -6.40 -2.42 -9.14
N ARG A 180 -7.12 -3.10 -8.24
CA ARG A 180 -8.25 -2.53 -7.48
C ARG A 180 -8.43 -3.23 -6.14
N GLY A 181 -9.17 -2.58 -5.23
CA GLY A 181 -9.66 -3.20 -4.00
C GLY A 181 -11.05 -3.81 -4.17
N VAL A 182 -11.23 -5.02 -3.68
CA VAL A 182 -12.55 -5.67 -3.55
C VAL A 182 -13.16 -5.25 -2.21
N PRO A 183 -14.46 -4.91 -2.14
CA PRO A 183 -15.09 -4.57 -0.87
C PRO A 183 -15.16 -5.79 0.07
N ALA A 184 -14.98 -5.55 1.36
CA ALA A 184 -15.31 -6.51 2.41
C ALA A 184 -16.75 -6.25 2.85
N PRO A 185 -17.68 -7.21 2.72
CA PRO A 185 -19.11 -6.92 2.95
C PRO A 185 -19.45 -6.69 4.43
N GLU A 186 -18.72 -7.30 5.34
CA GLU A 186 -19.08 -7.37 6.76
C GLU A 186 -18.00 -6.82 7.71
N GLU A 187 -16.76 -6.68 7.22
CA GLU A 187 -15.61 -6.35 8.06
C GLU A 187 -14.96 -5.03 7.64
N THR A 188 -14.41 -4.33 8.62
CA THR A 188 -13.56 -3.15 8.37
C THR A 188 -12.16 -3.61 7.95
N LYS A 189 -11.64 -3.01 6.89
CA LYS A 189 -10.27 -3.23 6.43
C LYS A 189 -9.42 -1.99 6.70
N TYR A 190 -8.22 -2.21 7.24
CA TYR A 190 -7.19 -1.19 7.39
C TYR A 190 -5.97 -1.55 6.55
N ILE A 191 -5.43 -0.57 5.85
CA ILE A 191 -4.15 -0.69 5.15
C ILE A 191 -3.27 0.51 5.43
N ALA A 192 -1.96 0.34 5.30
CA ALA A 192 -1.01 1.43 5.14
C ALA A 192 -0.43 1.37 3.74
N THR A 193 -0.45 2.46 2.97
CA THR A 193 -0.01 2.47 1.57
C THR A 193 0.74 3.75 1.22
N GLY A 194 1.75 3.62 0.38
CA GLY A 194 2.58 4.70 -0.11
C GLY A 194 3.48 4.25 -1.25
N TRP A 195 4.50 5.03 -1.52
CA TRP A 195 5.35 4.83 -2.69
C TRP A 195 6.84 4.94 -2.34
N PHE A 196 7.63 4.24 -3.13
CA PHE A 196 9.05 4.54 -3.32
C PHE A 196 9.19 5.32 -4.63
N GLY A 197 10.06 6.33 -4.66
CA GLY A 197 10.22 7.16 -5.85
C GLY A 197 11.50 8.00 -5.85
N TYR A 198 11.69 8.75 -6.92
CA TYR A 198 12.82 9.64 -7.19
C TYR A 198 12.62 11.02 -6.60
#